data_fa692291f7904226cb461676737cb86b
#
_entry.id   fa692291f7904226cb461676737cb86b
#
_cell.length_a   1.000
_cell.length_b   1.000
_cell.length_c   1.000
_cell.angle_alpha   90.00
_cell.angle_beta   90.00
_cell.angle_gamma   90.00
#
_symmetry.space_group_name_H-M   'P 1'
#
loop_
_entity.id
_entity.type
_entity.pdbx_description
1 polymer ?
#
loop_
_entity_poly.entity_id
_entity_poly.type
_entity_poly.pdbx_seq_one_letter_code
_entity_poly.pdbx_strand_id
1 'polypeptide(L)'
;MYQKEKKLNPVLLIVLAVVLLAVGIAVWFLLTHVRVAGTFYSRSAEVLDLRFADITTADYEKLRKKAPNSEILWRIPFQGKTYDQNTDVLYVTSLTDEDVATLDYFTQLKSVEAQECTDYAQLTALAARRPAVAVDYAVTIDGRKYDQDTAVVSVSDITDEEINLLTYLPDLTAVTAVGCETPEQMEKLRDFCQEKGISFALRFGTKTYPDTVQELDVTGITDAELELLQLLPELKTLHLVNPEADPATVLQLRSTYPKVGINWEVEMAGISFPDDTKEVDLSAALEITTTDKTTTQTAATTKVTTGTVTGTQTTEEPKPAVTLDLQDLEKKMSYLPDAEQVFLGKCGLDNEELAALRERERENYKVVWTVQLGKKLTARTDATTFMPVREHVYYFLDDDAYNLRYCEEMLCVDVGHMGLTNIDFVSGMPHLQFLILAHNGQLQDISPISSCKELIFLELDWSAVKDFSPLVGCTSLEDLNIGLTYPSVEPLMQMPWLKNLWMVERGGGYQLSQALPDTKIVATANATVGAGWRNLPNYYKMRDMLGMEYMKG
;
A
#
# COMPACT_ATOMS: atom_id res chain seq x y z
N MET A 1 -42.09 124.88 8.40
CA MET A 1 -41.94 123.55 7.76
C MET A 1 -42.43 122.53 8.77
N TYR A 2 -43.64 122.05 8.58
CA TYR A 2 -44.22 120.97 9.45
C TYR A 2 -43.83 119.58 8.88
N GLN A 3 -43.07 118.85 9.66
CA GLN A 3 -42.88 117.43 9.32
C GLN A 3 -44.07 116.66 9.89
N LYS A 4 -44.89 116.04 9.00
CA LYS A 4 -45.93 115.06 9.37
C LYS A 4 -45.25 113.74 9.79
N GLU A 5 -45.29 113.51 11.11
CA GLU A 5 -44.99 112.16 11.60
C GLU A 5 -46.00 111.20 11.02
N LYS A 6 -45.50 110.22 10.20
CA LYS A 6 -46.29 109.06 9.78
C LYS A 6 -46.54 108.16 10.97
N LYS A 7 -47.72 108.28 11.61
CA LYS A 7 -48.13 107.28 12.56
C LYS A 7 -48.23 105.90 11.85
N LEU A 8 -47.41 104.96 12.26
CA LEU A 8 -47.56 103.59 11.79
C LEU A 8 -48.97 103.05 12.08
N ASN A 9 -49.55 102.38 11.13
CA ASN A 9 -50.89 101.78 11.23
C ASN A 9 -50.88 100.74 12.39
N PRO A 10 -51.75 100.89 13.45
CA PRO A 10 -51.72 100.00 14.60
C PRO A 10 -52.02 98.54 14.27
N VAL A 11 -52.73 98.30 13.16
CA VAL A 11 -52.96 96.93 12.61
C VAL A 11 -51.70 96.30 12.09
N LEU A 12 -50.81 97.11 11.43
CA LEU A 12 -49.55 96.67 10.93
C LEU A 12 -48.57 96.31 12.09
N LEU A 13 -48.60 97.07 13.19
CA LEU A 13 -47.83 96.78 14.39
C LEU A 13 -48.26 95.49 15.07
N ILE A 14 -49.61 95.23 15.18
CA ILE A 14 -50.14 94.01 15.71
C ILE A 14 -49.74 92.79 14.82
N VAL A 15 -49.88 92.93 13.51
CA VAL A 15 -49.48 91.86 12.59
C VAL A 15 -47.97 91.57 12.68
N LEU A 16 -47.14 92.61 12.76
CA LEU A 16 -45.66 92.44 12.91
C LEU A 16 -45.34 91.74 14.26
N ALA A 17 -46.02 92.16 15.36
CA ALA A 17 -45.86 91.53 16.69
C ALA A 17 -46.27 90.04 16.68
N VAL A 18 -47.36 89.69 16.01
CA VAL A 18 -47.81 88.28 15.89
C VAL A 18 -46.80 87.45 15.03
N VAL A 19 -46.32 88.08 13.95
CA VAL A 19 -45.28 87.38 13.09
C VAL A 19 -43.99 87.21 13.87
N LEU A 20 -43.53 88.22 14.62
CA LEU A 20 -42.35 88.09 15.45
C LEU A 20 -42.53 87.10 16.60
N LEU A 21 -43.70 87.02 17.21
CA LEU A 21 -44.05 86.02 18.20
C LEU A 21 -44.06 84.62 17.58
N ALA A 22 -44.68 84.44 16.41
CA ALA A 22 -44.71 83.17 15.68
C ALA A 22 -43.32 82.74 15.28
N VAL A 23 -42.48 83.67 14.78
CA VAL A 23 -41.05 83.40 14.48
C VAL A 23 -40.28 83.06 15.74
N GLY A 24 -40.54 83.80 16.84
CA GLY A 24 -39.95 83.52 18.17
C GLY A 24 -40.27 82.10 18.66
N ILE A 25 -41.58 81.74 18.58
CA ILE A 25 -42.04 80.37 18.92
C ILE A 25 -41.41 79.31 18.00
N ALA A 26 -41.38 79.61 16.72
CA ALA A 26 -40.77 78.70 15.75
C ALA A 26 -39.23 78.49 15.98
N VAL A 27 -38.54 79.61 16.27
CA VAL A 27 -37.12 79.60 16.63
C VAL A 27 -36.93 78.88 17.97
N TRP A 28 -37.72 79.16 19.00
CA TRP A 28 -37.67 78.48 20.28
C TRP A 28 -37.94 76.98 20.11
N PHE A 29 -38.93 76.58 19.27
CA PHE A 29 -39.24 75.19 18.97
C PHE A 29 -38.11 74.51 18.28
N LEU A 30 -37.48 75.13 17.25
CA LEU A 30 -36.31 74.61 16.54
C LEU A 30 -35.07 74.51 17.42
N LEU A 31 -34.91 75.38 18.39
CA LEU A 31 -33.80 75.39 19.36
C LEU A 31 -33.96 74.29 20.41
N THR A 32 -35.23 73.98 20.82
CA THR A 32 -35.56 73.03 21.90
C THR A 32 -35.91 71.63 21.37
N HIS A 33 -36.19 71.51 20.07
CA HIS A 33 -36.54 70.24 19.44
C HIS A 33 -35.60 69.88 18.31
N VAL A 34 -35.47 68.58 18.02
CA VAL A 34 -34.75 68.02 16.87
C VAL A 34 -35.71 67.20 16.03
N ARG A 35 -35.70 67.37 14.72
CA ARG A 35 -36.50 66.55 13.81
C ARG A 35 -35.69 65.37 13.30
N VAL A 36 -36.22 64.17 13.52
CA VAL A 36 -35.65 62.91 13.05
C VAL A 36 -36.79 62.00 12.57
N ALA A 37 -36.64 61.34 11.43
CA ALA A 37 -37.63 60.46 10.81
C ALA A 37 -39.05 61.10 10.74
N GLY A 38 -39.10 62.38 10.43
CA GLY A 38 -40.36 63.13 10.32
C GLY A 38 -40.99 63.62 11.61
N THR A 39 -40.53 63.18 12.77
CA THR A 39 -41.05 63.49 14.10
C THR A 39 -40.15 64.48 14.86
N PHE A 40 -40.71 65.36 15.70
CA PHE A 40 -39.97 66.29 16.55
C PHE A 40 -39.79 65.73 17.95
N TYR A 41 -38.57 65.69 18.46
CA TYR A 41 -38.20 65.21 19.77
C TYR A 41 -37.61 66.35 20.61
N SER A 42 -37.97 66.46 21.87
CA SER A 42 -37.41 67.46 22.80
C SER A 42 -35.95 67.12 23.10
N ARG A 43 -35.04 68.12 22.96
CA ARG A 43 -33.65 67.97 23.33
C ARG A 43 -33.34 67.82 24.80
N SER A 44 -34.31 68.09 25.66
CA SER A 44 -34.25 68.03 27.13
C SER A 44 -34.99 66.78 27.69
N ALA A 45 -35.48 65.90 26.84
CA ALA A 45 -36.10 64.67 27.30
C ALA A 45 -35.03 63.74 27.92
N GLU A 46 -35.31 63.13 29.04
CA GLU A 46 -34.44 62.17 29.71
C GLU A 46 -34.28 60.91 28.85
N VAL A 47 -35.39 60.45 28.25
CA VAL A 47 -35.41 59.25 27.36
C VAL A 47 -36.05 59.61 26.03
N LEU A 48 -35.38 59.27 24.93
CA LEU A 48 -35.88 59.36 23.54
C LEU A 48 -36.13 57.96 23.01
N ASP A 49 -37.39 57.50 23.06
CA ASP A 49 -37.76 56.16 22.57
C ASP A 49 -38.03 56.20 21.04
N LEU A 50 -37.11 55.68 20.28
CA LEU A 50 -37.13 55.61 18.81
C LEU A 50 -37.21 54.18 18.30
N ARG A 51 -37.54 53.23 19.13
CA ARG A 51 -37.60 51.81 18.78
C ARG A 51 -38.63 51.47 17.72
N PHE A 52 -39.60 52.35 17.50
CA PHE A 52 -40.64 52.22 16.48
C PHE A 52 -40.46 53.18 15.30
N ALA A 53 -39.38 53.98 15.31
CA ALA A 53 -39.04 54.89 14.22
C ALA A 53 -37.98 54.27 13.31
N ASP A 54 -38.14 54.38 12.01
CA ASP A 54 -37.13 53.98 11.03
C ASP A 54 -36.06 55.08 10.97
N ILE A 55 -34.95 54.89 11.69
CA ILE A 55 -33.85 55.84 11.78
C ILE A 55 -32.55 55.20 11.35
N THR A 56 -31.73 55.99 10.69
CA THR A 56 -30.38 55.61 10.28
C THR A 56 -29.34 55.85 11.37
N THR A 57 -28.16 55.28 11.26
CA THR A 57 -27.00 55.60 12.10
C THR A 57 -26.67 57.09 12.05
N ALA A 58 -26.82 57.76 10.88
CA ALA A 58 -26.65 59.20 10.73
C ALA A 58 -27.68 60.02 11.50
N ASP A 59 -28.93 59.55 11.58
CA ASP A 59 -29.97 60.17 12.40
C ASP A 59 -29.69 60.03 13.89
N TYR A 60 -29.24 58.86 14.32
CA TYR A 60 -28.78 58.61 15.70
C TYR A 60 -27.65 59.56 16.09
N GLU A 61 -26.59 59.70 15.25
CA GLU A 61 -25.47 60.60 15.50
C GLU A 61 -25.90 62.07 15.57
N LYS A 62 -26.83 62.48 14.72
CA LYS A 62 -27.42 63.81 14.76
C LYS A 62 -28.18 64.06 16.05
N LEU A 63 -28.93 63.07 16.53
CA LEU A 63 -29.64 63.14 17.82
C LEU A 63 -28.65 63.19 18.97
N ARG A 64 -27.65 62.30 19.01
CA ARG A 64 -26.65 62.23 20.05
C ARG A 64 -25.90 63.56 20.24
N LYS A 65 -25.57 64.23 19.11
CA LYS A 65 -24.96 65.58 19.13
C LYS A 65 -25.90 66.66 19.65
N LYS A 66 -27.20 66.59 19.36
CA LYS A 66 -28.19 67.61 19.70
C LYS A 66 -28.90 67.38 21.03
N ALA A 67 -28.92 66.17 21.56
CA ALA A 67 -29.49 65.76 22.83
C ALA A 67 -28.47 64.91 23.63
N PRO A 68 -27.33 65.45 24.02
CA PRO A 68 -26.21 64.70 24.58
C PRO A 68 -26.52 64.07 25.95
N ASN A 69 -27.51 64.58 26.67
CA ASN A 69 -27.89 64.10 28.00
C ASN A 69 -29.10 63.16 28.00
N SER A 70 -29.69 62.89 26.83
CA SER A 70 -30.82 61.98 26.68
C SER A 70 -30.36 60.56 26.50
N GLU A 71 -31.00 59.60 27.12
CA GLU A 71 -30.92 58.19 26.78
C GLU A 71 -31.72 57.96 25.49
N ILE A 72 -31.05 57.43 24.47
CA ILE A 72 -31.65 57.16 23.14
C ILE A 72 -31.89 55.67 23.03
N LEU A 73 -33.15 55.26 23.08
CA LEU A 73 -33.58 53.89 22.83
C LEU A 73 -33.94 53.75 21.34
N TRP A 74 -33.23 52.91 20.61
CA TRP A 74 -33.45 52.76 19.18
C TRP A 74 -33.15 51.33 18.71
N ARG A 75 -33.52 51.01 17.48
CA ARG A 75 -33.15 49.76 16.83
C ARG A 75 -32.06 50.07 15.82
N ILE A 76 -30.99 49.32 15.91
CA ILE A 76 -29.78 49.51 15.10
C ILE A 76 -30.01 48.84 13.74
N PRO A 77 -29.97 49.59 12.63
CA PRO A 77 -30.01 48.99 11.28
C PRO A 77 -28.67 48.33 11.00
N PHE A 78 -28.70 47.03 10.66
CA PHE A 78 -27.51 46.25 10.35
C PHE A 78 -27.86 45.19 9.30
N GLN A 79 -27.20 45.22 8.16
CA GLN A 79 -27.36 44.25 7.04
C GLN A 79 -28.85 44.05 6.64
N GLY A 80 -29.58 45.14 6.46
CA GLY A 80 -31.00 45.12 6.03
C GLY A 80 -31.99 44.64 7.07
N LYS A 81 -31.57 44.40 8.31
CA LYS A 81 -32.40 44.11 9.48
C LYS A 81 -32.26 45.18 10.54
N THR A 82 -33.13 45.19 11.53
CA THR A 82 -33.02 46.08 12.69
C THR A 82 -32.92 45.28 13.98
N TYR A 83 -31.95 45.59 14.81
CA TYR A 83 -31.64 44.88 16.04
C TYR A 83 -31.90 45.77 17.28
N ASP A 84 -32.20 45.16 18.40
CA ASP A 84 -32.22 45.83 19.68
C ASP A 84 -30.80 46.25 20.09
N GLN A 85 -30.63 47.46 20.66
CA GLN A 85 -29.32 47.92 21.13
C GLN A 85 -28.73 47.06 22.26
N ASN A 86 -29.56 46.23 22.94
CA ASN A 86 -29.13 45.27 23.96
C ASN A 86 -28.83 43.87 23.37
N THR A 87 -28.81 43.72 22.05
CA THR A 87 -28.42 42.47 21.41
C THR A 87 -27.00 42.07 21.85
N ASP A 88 -26.86 40.87 22.37
CA ASP A 88 -25.61 40.35 22.92
C ASP A 88 -24.89 39.35 21.97
N VAL A 89 -25.61 38.79 20.99
CA VAL A 89 -25.05 37.87 19.98
C VAL A 89 -25.53 38.29 18.58
N LEU A 90 -24.60 38.37 17.62
CA LEU A 90 -24.91 38.62 16.21
C LEU A 90 -24.37 37.48 15.34
N TYR A 91 -25.17 37.08 14.33
CA TYR A 91 -24.79 36.09 13.32
C TYR A 91 -24.55 36.82 12.01
N VAL A 92 -23.34 36.67 11.45
CA VAL A 92 -22.93 37.35 10.22
C VAL A 92 -22.36 36.33 9.22
N THR A 93 -22.68 36.55 7.93
CA THR A 93 -22.12 35.76 6.82
C THR A 93 -21.23 36.59 5.89
N SER A 94 -21.23 37.92 6.09
CA SER A 94 -20.32 38.85 5.43
C SER A 94 -20.13 40.07 6.29
N LEU A 95 -19.04 40.80 6.16
CA LEU A 95 -18.75 42.05 6.85
C LEU A 95 -18.06 43.04 5.92
N THR A 96 -18.57 44.29 5.91
CA THR A 96 -17.88 45.43 5.29
C THR A 96 -17.25 46.33 6.37
N ASP A 97 -16.39 47.25 5.97
CA ASP A 97 -15.84 48.26 6.90
C ASP A 97 -16.95 49.12 7.56
N GLU A 98 -18.06 49.38 6.81
CA GLU A 98 -19.21 50.09 7.34
C GLU A 98 -19.97 49.25 8.37
N ASP A 99 -20.10 47.93 8.12
CA ASP A 99 -20.68 47.00 9.11
C ASP A 99 -19.88 46.99 10.40
N VAL A 100 -18.54 46.85 10.31
CA VAL A 100 -17.65 46.90 11.49
C VAL A 100 -17.83 48.20 12.28
N ALA A 101 -17.96 49.36 11.60
CA ALA A 101 -18.21 50.62 12.24
C ALA A 101 -19.60 50.65 12.91
N THR A 102 -20.61 50.02 12.31
CA THR A 102 -21.97 49.95 12.84
C THR A 102 -22.07 49.10 14.13
N LEU A 103 -21.18 48.09 14.26
CA LEU A 103 -21.12 47.26 15.48
C LEU A 103 -20.79 48.07 16.76
N ASP A 104 -20.22 49.28 16.65
CA ASP A 104 -19.94 50.14 17.80
C ASP A 104 -21.24 50.60 18.53
N TYR A 105 -22.37 50.60 17.85
CA TYR A 105 -23.66 50.94 18.43
C TYR A 105 -24.26 49.83 19.30
N PHE A 106 -23.78 48.58 19.18
CA PHE A 106 -24.20 47.44 20.00
C PHE A 106 -23.45 47.44 21.34
N THR A 107 -23.93 48.18 22.32
CA THR A 107 -23.21 48.39 23.59
C THR A 107 -23.14 47.15 24.47
N GLN A 108 -24.04 46.19 24.28
CA GLN A 108 -24.14 44.95 25.07
C GLN A 108 -23.64 43.71 24.27
N LEU A 109 -23.07 43.91 23.09
CA LEU A 109 -22.57 42.80 22.24
C LEU A 109 -21.46 42.04 22.95
N LYS A 110 -21.65 40.72 23.09
CA LYS A 110 -20.70 39.79 23.71
C LYS A 110 -20.01 38.92 22.69
N SER A 111 -20.77 38.48 21.65
CA SER A 111 -20.19 37.66 20.58
C SER A 111 -20.71 37.98 19.18
N VAL A 112 -19.89 37.74 18.20
CA VAL A 112 -20.20 37.73 16.76
C VAL A 112 -19.89 36.35 16.21
N GLU A 113 -20.92 35.62 15.82
CA GLU A 113 -20.87 34.29 15.25
C GLU A 113 -20.72 34.40 13.73
N ALA A 114 -19.53 34.08 13.17
CA ALA A 114 -19.15 34.35 11.78
C ALA A 114 -18.58 33.13 11.07
N GLN A 115 -19.02 31.93 11.44
CA GLN A 115 -18.47 30.64 10.92
C GLN A 115 -18.54 30.47 9.39
N GLU A 116 -19.46 31.20 8.72
CA GLU A 116 -19.60 31.19 7.27
C GLU A 116 -19.09 32.48 6.61
N CYS A 117 -18.49 33.39 7.37
CA CYS A 117 -17.97 34.66 6.88
C CYS A 117 -16.53 34.50 6.40
N THR A 118 -16.25 34.94 5.16
CA THR A 118 -14.91 34.89 4.56
C THR A 118 -14.20 36.25 4.54
N ASP A 119 -14.82 37.30 5.13
CA ASP A 119 -14.25 38.64 5.22
C ASP A 119 -13.28 38.72 6.43
N TYR A 120 -12.24 37.88 6.43
CA TYR A 120 -11.32 37.69 7.55
C TYR A 120 -10.63 38.98 8.01
N ALA A 121 -10.31 39.87 7.06
CA ALA A 121 -9.70 41.16 7.38
C ALA A 121 -10.61 42.02 8.28
N GLN A 122 -11.92 42.03 8.00
CA GLN A 122 -12.93 42.75 8.78
C GLN A 122 -13.17 42.08 10.14
N LEU A 123 -13.16 40.73 10.18
CA LEU A 123 -13.31 39.99 11.43
C LEU A 123 -12.14 40.25 12.38
N THR A 124 -10.91 40.21 11.88
CA THR A 124 -9.71 40.50 12.69
C THR A 124 -9.65 41.98 13.09
N ALA A 125 -10.06 42.92 12.21
CA ALA A 125 -10.18 44.34 12.55
C ALA A 125 -11.24 44.59 13.66
N LEU A 126 -12.37 43.85 13.63
CA LEU A 126 -13.39 43.88 14.67
C LEU A 126 -12.82 43.38 16.00
N ALA A 127 -12.18 42.20 16.02
CA ALA A 127 -11.56 41.64 17.20
C ALA A 127 -10.53 42.57 17.84
N ALA A 128 -9.67 43.22 17.03
CA ALA A 128 -8.69 44.18 17.49
C ALA A 128 -9.34 45.47 18.06
N ARG A 129 -10.42 45.93 17.41
CA ARG A 129 -11.16 47.16 17.83
C ARG A 129 -11.98 46.95 19.07
N ARG A 130 -12.55 45.75 19.26
CA ARG A 130 -13.44 45.40 20.38
C ARG A 130 -13.00 44.12 21.09
N PRO A 131 -11.90 44.14 21.83
CA PRO A 131 -11.33 42.93 22.44
C PRO A 131 -12.22 42.28 23.51
N ALA A 132 -13.29 42.96 23.96
CA ALA A 132 -14.28 42.41 24.88
C ALA A 132 -15.41 41.64 24.18
N VAL A 133 -15.47 41.67 22.84
CA VAL A 133 -16.44 40.95 22.04
C VAL A 133 -15.76 39.71 21.47
N ALA A 134 -16.26 38.54 21.77
CA ALA A 134 -15.79 37.30 21.16
C ALA A 134 -16.20 37.31 19.68
N VAL A 135 -15.24 37.12 18.77
CA VAL A 135 -15.49 37.00 17.34
C VAL A 135 -15.18 35.55 16.98
N ASP A 136 -16.20 34.78 16.68
CA ASP A 136 -16.06 33.33 16.38
C ASP A 136 -16.16 33.10 14.87
N TYR A 137 -15.06 32.69 14.27
CA TYR A 137 -14.93 32.39 12.82
C TYR A 137 -14.00 31.23 12.57
N ALA A 138 -14.16 30.60 11.39
CA ALA A 138 -13.25 29.58 10.91
C ALA A 138 -12.63 29.97 9.57
N VAL A 139 -11.36 29.60 9.38
CA VAL A 139 -10.61 29.82 8.12
C VAL A 139 -10.57 28.48 7.35
N THR A 140 -10.91 28.51 6.07
CA THR A 140 -10.83 27.33 5.22
C THR A 140 -9.49 27.30 4.52
N ILE A 141 -8.72 26.22 4.74
CA ILE A 141 -7.39 25.99 4.18
C ILE A 141 -7.31 24.52 3.77
N ASP A 142 -6.84 24.22 2.57
CA ASP A 142 -6.76 22.86 2.02
C ASP A 142 -8.11 22.12 2.16
N GLY A 143 -9.22 22.84 1.87
CA GLY A 143 -10.58 22.32 1.96
C GLY A 143 -11.09 22.01 3.39
N ARG A 144 -10.33 22.33 4.44
CA ARG A 144 -10.67 22.10 5.84
C ARG A 144 -10.92 23.40 6.57
N LYS A 145 -11.92 23.40 7.46
CA LYS A 145 -12.19 24.53 8.35
C LYS A 145 -11.34 24.42 9.61
N TYR A 146 -10.69 25.52 9.96
CA TYR A 146 -9.89 25.70 11.16
C TYR A 146 -10.45 26.87 11.97
N ASP A 147 -10.81 26.62 13.19
CA ASP A 147 -11.27 27.67 14.11
C ASP A 147 -10.13 28.64 14.43
N GLN A 148 -10.46 29.88 14.75
CA GLN A 148 -9.47 30.95 14.98
C GLN A 148 -8.45 30.67 16.09
N ASP A 149 -8.77 29.77 17.04
CA ASP A 149 -7.92 29.33 18.13
C ASP A 149 -7.07 28.10 17.77
N THR A 150 -7.08 27.69 16.49
CA THR A 150 -6.31 26.55 16.01
C THR A 150 -4.82 26.81 16.11
N ALA A 151 -4.13 25.98 16.89
CA ALA A 151 -2.69 26.07 17.10
C ALA A 151 -1.86 25.34 16.03
N VAL A 152 -2.43 24.33 15.36
CA VAL A 152 -1.74 23.49 14.36
C VAL A 152 -2.62 23.30 13.14
N VAL A 153 -2.11 23.63 11.97
CA VAL A 153 -2.74 23.39 10.67
C VAL A 153 -2.01 22.28 9.95
N SER A 154 -2.76 21.34 9.33
CA SER A 154 -2.21 20.26 8.50
C SER A 154 -2.67 20.43 7.06
N VAL A 155 -1.72 20.41 6.12
CA VAL A 155 -1.97 20.63 4.70
C VAL A 155 -1.33 19.54 3.84
N SER A 156 -2.00 19.15 2.77
CA SER A 156 -1.46 18.26 1.73
C SER A 156 -1.20 19.00 0.42
N ASP A 157 -2.04 19.99 0.14
CA ASP A 157 -1.85 20.94 -0.95
C ASP A 157 -2.31 22.32 -0.45
N ILE A 158 -1.70 23.40 -0.96
CA ILE A 158 -2.02 24.75 -0.52
C ILE A 158 -1.72 25.76 -1.63
N THR A 159 -2.63 26.72 -1.84
CA THR A 159 -2.44 27.83 -2.80
C THR A 159 -1.77 29.03 -2.17
N ASP A 160 -1.26 29.96 -3.01
CA ASP A 160 -0.69 31.23 -2.54
C ASP A 160 -1.70 32.06 -1.73
N GLU A 161 -2.97 32.02 -2.11
CA GLU A 161 -4.05 32.67 -1.39
C GLU A 161 -4.25 32.04 -0.01
N GLU A 162 -4.26 30.72 0.07
CA GLU A 162 -4.47 30.00 1.34
C GLU A 162 -3.28 30.17 2.30
N ILE A 163 -2.04 30.24 1.79
CA ILE A 163 -0.87 30.58 2.62
C ILE A 163 -1.11 31.93 3.34
N ASN A 164 -1.64 32.92 2.62
CA ASN A 164 -1.96 34.22 3.20
C ASN A 164 -3.09 34.13 4.24
N LEU A 165 -4.05 33.21 4.09
CA LEU A 165 -5.13 33.01 5.04
C LEU A 165 -4.64 32.51 6.40
N LEU A 166 -3.48 31.86 6.48
CA LEU A 166 -2.86 31.47 7.76
C LEU A 166 -2.64 32.65 8.72
N THR A 167 -2.51 33.88 8.19
CA THR A 167 -2.37 35.10 9.02
C THR A 167 -3.61 35.42 9.85
N TYR A 168 -4.77 34.83 9.49
CA TYR A 168 -6.03 35.03 10.19
C TYR A 168 -6.27 34.00 11.31
N LEU A 169 -5.29 33.13 11.59
CA LEU A 169 -5.29 32.21 12.74
C LEU A 169 -4.31 32.76 13.80
N PRO A 170 -4.76 33.58 14.74
CA PRO A 170 -3.88 34.28 15.67
C PRO A 170 -3.10 33.37 16.64
N ASP A 171 -3.65 32.18 16.94
CA ASP A 171 -3.03 31.21 17.83
C ASP A 171 -2.20 30.15 17.11
N LEU A 172 -2.00 30.28 15.79
CA LEU A 172 -1.23 29.35 14.99
C LEU A 172 0.26 29.33 15.39
N THR A 173 0.71 28.16 15.84
CA THR A 173 2.11 27.94 16.27
C THR A 173 2.86 26.98 15.37
N ALA A 174 2.14 26.11 14.64
CA ALA A 174 2.78 25.13 13.76
C ALA A 174 1.93 24.82 12.52
N VAL A 175 2.60 24.55 11.40
CA VAL A 175 2.02 23.98 10.19
C VAL A 175 2.70 22.67 9.89
N THR A 176 1.91 21.64 9.56
CA THR A 176 2.40 20.31 9.23
C THR A 176 2.00 19.95 7.80
N ALA A 177 2.98 19.73 6.94
CA ALA A 177 2.76 19.11 5.63
C ALA A 177 2.53 17.59 5.81
N VAL A 178 1.42 17.09 5.28
CA VAL A 178 0.98 15.67 5.41
C VAL A 178 1.01 14.92 4.08
N GLY A 179 1.48 15.56 3.03
CA GLY A 179 1.66 15.12 1.66
C GLY A 179 2.13 16.31 0.85
N CYS A 180 2.41 16.10 -0.42
CA CYS A 180 2.86 17.20 -1.28
C CYS A 180 2.49 16.87 -2.73
N GLU A 181 1.52 17.61 -3.30
CA GLU A 181 1.22 17.55 -4.72
C GLU A 181 2.02 18.61 -5.50
N THR A 182 2.36 19.72 -4.85
CA THR A 182 3.07 20.86 -5.43
C THR A 182 4.24 21.29 -4.53
N PRO A 183 5.44 20.72 -4.73
CA PRO A 183 6.64 21.00 -3.91
C PRO A 183 6.99 22.47 -3.79
N GLU A 184 6.85 23.24 -4.88
CA GLU A 184 7.15 24.68 -4.89
C GLU A 184 6.21 25.46 -3.96
N GLN A 185 4.98 25.03 -3.79
CA GLN A 185 4.05 25.64 -2.85
C GLN A 185 4.42 25.33 -1.39
N MET A 186 4.88 24.09 -1.13
CA MET A 186 5.37 23.72 0.19
C MET A 186 6.65 24.49 0.58
N GLU A 187 7.53 24.80 -0.38
CA GLU A 187 8.67 25.69 -0.12
C GLU A 187 8.21 27.10 0.28
N LYS A 188 7.26 27.69 -0.45
CA LYS A 188 6.68 29.00 -0.10
C LYS A 188 6.03 28.98 1.28
N LEU A 189 5.29 27.90 1.60
CA LEU A 189 4.69 27.71 2.91
C LEU A 189 5.75 27.66 4.01
N ARG A 190 6.83 26.91 3.81
CA ARG A 190 7.96 26.85 4.74
C ARG A 190 8.56 28.24 4.96
N ASP A 191 8.83 28.97 3.88
CA ASP A 191 9.40 30.31 3.94
C ASP A 191 8.47 31.29 4.67
N PHE A 192 7.16 31.22 4.42
CA PHE A 192 6.15 31.98 5.14
C PHE A 192 6.16 31.65 6.65
N CYS A 193 6.18 30.36 7.00
CA CYS A 193 6.24 29.93 8.40
C CYS A 193 7.49 30.48 9.10
N GLN A 194 8.64 30.41 8.43
CA GLN A 194 9.90 30.95 8.95
C GLN A 194 9.84 32.46 9.16
N GLU A 195 9.27 33.24 8.20
CA GLU A 195 9.08 34.69 8.33
C GLU A 195 8.20 35.05 9.53
N LYS A 196 7.15 34.26 9.76
CA LYS A 196 6.18 34.53 10.85
C LYS A 196 6.57 33.89 12.19
N GLY A 197 7.67 33.14 12.25
CA GLY A 197 8.08 32.43 13.48
C GLY A 197 7.15 31.26 13.84
N ILE A 198 6.45 30.69 12.85
CA ILE A 198 5.60 29.52 12.96
C ILE A 198 6.46 28.29 12.69
N SER A 199 6.33 27.22 13.47
CA SER A 199 7.04 25.97 13.23
C SER A 199 6.52 25.30 11.98
N PHE A 200 7.42 24.92 11.06
CA PHE A 200 7.09 24.09 9.91
C PHE A 200 7.59 22.65 10.14
N ALA A 201 6.74 21.68 9.86
CA ALA A 201 7.06 20.27 10.05
C ALA A 201 6.47 19.41 8.93
N LEU A 202 7.07 18.25 8.71
CA LEU A 202 6.68 17.26 7.70
C LEU A 202 6.19 15.99 8.39
N ARG A 203 5.11 15.42 7.93
CA ARG A 203 4.56 14.19 8.48
C ARG A 203 4.86 13.02 7.57
N PHE A 204 5.49 11.99 8.14
CA PHE A 204 5.74 10.71 7.50
C PHE A 204 5.07 9.61 8.34
N GLY A 205 4.14 8.89 7.76
CA GLY A 205 3.29 7.95 8.50
C GLY A 205 2.55 8.63 9.64
N THR A 206 2.80 8.16 10.86
CA THR A 206 2.18 8.72 12.08
C THR A 206 3.05 9.75 12.83
N LYS A 207 4.29 9.96 12.39
CA LYS A 207 5.26 10.83 13.08
C LYS A 207 5.47 12.14 12.32
N THR A 208 5.78 13.18 13.06
CA THR A 208 6.06 14.51 12.53
C THR A 208 7.52 14.88 12.79
N TYR A 209 8.20 15.42 11.79
CA TYR A 209 9.61 15.77 11.83
C TYR A 209 9.82 17.21 11.41
N PRO A 210 10.77 17.94 12.02
CA PRO A 210 11.17 19.25 11.52
C PRO A 210 11.90 19.11 10.17
N ASP A 211 11.90 20.16 9.36
CA ASP A 211 12.61 20.19 8.07
C ASP A 211 14.15 20.12 8.20
N THR A 212 14.69 20.22 9.43
CA THR A 212 16.11 20.06 9.77
C THR A 212 16.50 18.63 10.19
N VAL A 213 15.58 17.66 10.02
CA VAL A 213 15.86 16.26 10.39
C VAL A 213 17.00 15.69 9.57
N GLN A 214 17.93 14.97 10.23
CA GLN A 214 19.11 14.38 9.57
C GLN A 214 18.97 12.87 9.38
N GLU A 215 18.18 12.23 10.20
CA GLU A 215 17.94 10.78 10.16
C GLU A 215 16.44 10.54 10.16
N LEU A 216 15.94 9.84 9.16
CA LEU A 216 14.52 9.57 8.96
C LEU A 216 14.29 8.06 8.87
N ASP A 217 13.42 7.57 9.75
CA ASP A 217 12.99 6.17 9.80
C ASP A 217 11.46 6.14 9.64
N VAL A 218 10.97 5.58 8.52
CA VAL A 218 9.57 5.63 8.13
C VAL A 218 9.05 4.24 7.77
N THR A 219 7.90 3.90 8.34
CA THR A 219 7.16 2.69 7.98
C THR A 219 5.98 3.07 7.08
N GLY A 220 5.79 2.33 5.98
CA GLY A 220 4.64 2.49 5.09
C GLY A 220 4.64 3.81 4.30
N ILE A 221 5.81 4.33 3.91
CA ILE A 221 5.91 5.59 3.16
C ILE A 221 5.16 5.50 1.83
N THR A 222 4.36 6.52 1.54
CA THR A 222 3.58 6.66 0.30
C THR A 222 4.32 7.52 -0.74
N ASP A 223 3.86 7.49 -2.02
CA ASP A 223 4.43 8.35 -3.07
C ASP A 223 4.33 9.84 -2.73
N ALA A 224 3.19 10.28 -2.17
CA ALA A 224 2.99 11.68 -1.76
C ALA A 224 3.96 12.10 -0.63
N GLU A 225 4.30 11.18 0.27
CA GLU A 225 5.28 11.45 1.33
C GLU A 225 6.72 11.43 0.79
N LEU A 226 7.01 10.64 -0.24
CA LEU A 226 8.32 10.66 -0.90
C LEU A 226 8.63 12.04 -1.51
N GLU A 227 7.61 12.74 -2.03
CA GLU A 227 7.77 14.10 -2.54
C GLU A 227 8.17 15.11 -1.46
N LEU A 228 7.84 14.85 -0.19
CA LEU A 228 8.28 15.69 0.93
C LEU A 228 9.79 15.61 1.21
N LEU A 229 10.48 14.57 0.75
CA LEU A 229 11.92 14.40 1.00
C LEU A 229 12.77 15.57 0.46
N GLN A 230 12.33 16.21 -0.63
CA GLN A 230 13.01 17.37 -1.19
C GLN A 230 13.00 18.59 -0.26
N LEU A 231 12.07 18.62 0.71
CA LEU A 231 11.97 19.67 1.73
C LEU A 231 12.89 19.42 2.94
N LEU A 232 13.70 18.35 2.91
CA LEU A 232 14.63 17.95 3.97
C LEU A 232 16.10 18.17 3.56
N PRO A 233 16.59 19.41 3.52
CA PRO A 233 17.93 19.72 3.00
C PRO A 233 19.09 19.16 3.84
N GLU A 234 18.83 18.83 5.11
CA GLU A 234 19.83 18.29 6.04
C GLU A 234 19.80 16.76 6.17
N LEU A 235 18.92 16.08 5.44
CA LEU A 235 18.77 14.63 5.51
C LEU A 235 20.07 13.91 5.11
N LYS A 236 20.56 13.01 5.96
CA LYS A 236 21.76 12.19 5.75
C LYS A 236 21.46 10.73 5.58
N THR A 237 20.48 10.23 6.34
CA THR A 237 20.07 8.83 6.30
C THR A 237 18.56 8.70 6.22
N LEU A 238 18.10 7.79 5.36
CA LEU A 238 16.71 7.42 5.20
C LEU A 238 16.59 5.90 5.28
N HIS A 239 15.83 5.42 6.25
CA HIS A 239 15.50 4.02 6.38
C HIS A 239 13.98 3.82 6.20
N LEU A 240 13.59 2.96 5.25
CA LEU A 240 12.19 2.68 4.96
C LEU A 240 11.83 1.26 5.39
N VAL A 241 10.74 1.11 6.10
CA VAL A 241 10.20 -0.18 6.51
C VAL A 241 8.86 -0.40 5.82
N ASN A 242 8.73 -1.48 5.07
CA ASN A 242 7.50 -1.82 4.33
C ASN A 242 6.95 -0.62 3.52
N PRO A 243 7.70 -0.07 2.55
CA PRO A 243 7.21 1.05 1.76
C PRO A 243 5.92 0.69 1.03
N GLU A 244 4.99 1.65 0.95
CA GLU A 244 3.73 1.53 0.20
C GLU A 244 3.78 2.25 -1.15
N ALA A 245 4.76 3.16 -1.33
CA ALA A 245 5.05 3.85 -2.57
C ALA A 245 5.35 2.88 -3.72
N ASP A 246 5.27 3.37 -4.95
CA ASP A 246 5.61 2.55 -6.13
C ASP A 246 7.05 2.01 -6.03
N PRO A 247 7.27 0.70 -6.25
CA PRO A 247 8.60 0.10 -6.17
C PRO A 247 9.62 0.79 -7.07
N ALA A 248 9.25 1.18 -8.29
CA ALA A 248 10.16 1.86 -9.21
C ALA A 248 10.60 3.23 -8.65
N THR A 249 9.72 3.95 -7.98
CA THR A 249 10.04 5.21 -7.29
C THR A 249 11.03 4.97 -6.15
N VAL A 250 10.78 3.95 -5.30
CA VAL A 250 11.67 3.61 -4.18
C VAL A 250 13.06 3.23 -4.68
N LEU A 251 13.15 2.40 -5.72
CA LEU A 251 14.44 1.99 -6.32
C LEU A 251 15.23 3.19 -6.89
N GLN A 252 14.56 4.24 -7.36
CA GLN A 252 15.20 5.43 -7.90
C GLN A 252 15.70 6.41 -6.83
N LEU A 253 15.28 6.28 -5.57
CA LEU A 253 15.64 7.22 -4.50
C LEU A 253 17.16 7.42 -4.37
N ARG A 254 17.95 6.35 -4.47
CA ARG A 254 19.42 6.45 -4.39
C ARG A 254 20.04 7.31 -5.49
N SER A 255 19.45 7.27 -6.70
CA SER A 255 19.89 8.12 -7.81
C SER A 255 19.39 9.55 -7.69
N THR A 256 18.20 9.75 -7.12
CA THR A 256 17.59 11.07 -6.90
C THR A 256 18.30 11.80 -5.75
N TYR A 257 18.65 11.09 -4.68
CA TYR A 257 19.29 11.66 -3.48
C TYR A 257 20.69 11.05 -3.21
N PRO A 258 21.68 11.25 -4.09
CA PRO A 258 22.97 10.54 -4.04
C PRO A 258 23.84 10.87 -2.81
N LYS A 259 23.45 11.88 -2.03
CA LYS A 259 24.16 12.26 -0.78
C LYS A 259 23.52 11.69 0.47
N VAL A 260 22.36 11.07 0.33
CA VAL A 260 21.61 10.45 1.44
C VAL A 260 21.91 8.95 1.46
N GLY A 261 22.24 8.41 2.62
CA GLY A 261 22.35 6.97 2.81
C GLY A 261 20.96 6.34 2.88
N ILE A 262 20.53 5.69 1.81
CA ILE A 262 19.17 5.14 1.69
C ILE A 262 19.20 3.63 1.72
N ASN A 263 18.42 3.04 2.61
CA ASN A 263 18.15 1.60 2.67
C ASN A 263 16.66 1.36 3.02
N TRP A 264 16.21 0.16 2.75
CA TRP A 264 14.86 -0.26 3.11
C TRP A 264 14.81 -1.75 3.43
N GLU A 265 13.72 -2.14 4.06
CA GLU A 265 13.39 -3.53 4.30
C GLU A 265 11.91 -3.77 4.03
N VAL A 266 11.58 -5.00 3.63
CA VAL A 266 10.21 -5.47 3.43
C VAL A 266 9.92 -6.69 4.27
N GLU A 267 8.77 -6.71 4.91
CA GLU A 267 8.33 -7.84 5.72
C GLU A 267 7.42 -8.76 4.90
N MET A 268 7.77 -10.03 4.80
CA MET A 268 6.96 -11.08 4.18
C MET A 268 6.78 -12.23 5.16
N ALA A 269 5.54 -12.63 5.40
CA ALA A 269 5.20 -13.71 6.33
C ALA A 269 5.82 -13.55 7.73
N GLY A 270 6.01 -12.32 8.23
CA GLY A 270 6.60 -12.01 9.53
C GLY A 270 8.12 -12.09 9.58
N ILE A 271 8.78 -12.14 8.42
CA ILE A 271 10.24 -12.08 8.27
C ILE A 271 10.60 -10.81 7.51
N SER A 272 11.55 -10.04 8.05
CA SER A 272 12.08 -8.82 7.41
C SER A 272 13.24 -9.15 6.50
N PHE A 273 13.25 -8.56 5.29
CA PHE A 273 14.28 -8.72 4.26
C PHE A 273 14.82 -7.35 3.86
N PRO A 274 16.11 -7.08 4.12
CA PRO A 274 16.80 -5.90 3.62
C PRO A 274 16.84 -5.85 2.09
N ASP A 275 16.99 -4.66 1.54
CA ASP A 275 16.97 -4.37 0.11
C ASP A 275 18.10 -5.03 -0.71
N ASP A 276 19.19 -5.45 -0.06
CA ASP A 276 20.30 -6.18 -0.65
C ASP A 276 20.17 -7.73 -0.54
N THR A 277 18.98 -8.21 -0.13
CA THR A 277 18.69 -9.65 0.01
C THR A 277 18.74 -10.33 -1.35
N LYS A 278 19.52 -11.42 -1.43
CA LYS A 278 19.64 -12.25 -2.63
C LYS A 278 18.71 -13.46 -2.63
N GLU A 279 18.51 -14.04 -1.47
CA GLU A 279 17.65 -15.23 -1.29
C GLU A 279 16.58 -14.94 -0.25
N VAL A 280 15.32 -15.02 -0.67
CA VAL A 280 14.15 -14.86 0.20
C VAL A 280 13.65 -16.25 0.59
N ASP A 281 13.86 -16.66 1.82
CA ASP A 281 13.39 -17.95 2.34
C ASP A 281 12.19 -17.75 3.28
N LEU A 282 11.01 -18.13 2.80
CA LEU A 282 9.75 -18.08 3.55
C LEU A 282 9.33 -19.46 4.06
N SER A 283 10.13 -20.52 3.83
CA SER A 283 9.72 -21.90 4.10
C SER A 283 9.34 -22.15 5.54
N ALA A 284 10.11 -21.62 6.49
CA ALA A 284 9.84 -21.80 7.92
C ALA A 284 8.58 -21.07 8.41
N ALA A 285 8.24 -19.92 7.79
CA ALA A 285 7.07 -19.14 8.15
C ALA A 285 5.77 -19.70 7.56
N LEU A 286 5.88 -20.35 6.40
CA LEU A 286 4.74 -20.90 5.64
C LEU A 286 4.50 -22.38 5.90
N GLU A 287 5.36 -23.06 6.67
CA GLU A 287 5.22 -24.49 6.93
C GLU A 287 3.92 -24.78 7.68
N ILE A 288 2.98 -25.44 6.99
CA ILE A 288 1.73 -25.90 7.59
C ILE A 288 2.06 -27.09 8.48
N THR A 289 2.10 -26.89 9.79
CA THR A 289 2.15 -27.97 10.76
C THR A 289 0.83 -28.74 10.68
N THR A 290 0.77 -29.76 9.82
CA THR A 290 -0.29 -30.76 9.85
C THR A 290 -0.13 -31.59 11.12
N THR A 291 -0.74 -31.14 12.20
CA THR A 291 -1.01 -32.04 13.33
C THR A 291 -2.00 -33.08 12.83
N ASP A 292 -1.50 -34.29 12.51
CA ASP A 292 -2.29 -35.48 12.25
C ASP A 292 -3.26 -35.69 13.41
N LYS A 293 -4.51 -35.33 13.20
CA LYS A 293 -5.62 -35.81 14.06
C LYS A 293 -5.90 -37.27 13.73
N THR A 294 -4.98 -38.14 14.08
CA THR A 294 -5.29 -39.54 14.17
C THR A 294 -6.13 -39.75 15.44
N THR A 295 -7.44 -39.59 15.30
CA THR A 295 -8.39 -40.00 16.34
C THR A 295 -8.44 -41.52 16.39
N THR A 296 -7.53 -42.09 17.15
CA THR A 296 -7.65 -43.50 17.54
C THR A 296 -8.69 -43.58 18.65
N GLN A 297 -9.93 -43.91 18.29
CA GLN A 297 -10.89 -44.45 19.27
C GLN A 297 -10.35 -45.79 19.75
N THR A 298 -9.78 -45.84 20.94
CA THR A 298 -9.56 -47.10 21.64
C THR A 298 -10.36 -47.05 22.93
N ALA A 299 -11.24 -48.06 23.05
CA ALA A 299 -12.14 -48.25 24.15
C ALA A 299 -11.47 -48.33 25.50
N ALA A 300 -12.16 -47.82 26.50
CA ALA A 300 -11.79 -47.80 27.90
C ALA A 300 -11.46 -49.18 28.48
N THR A 301 -10.39 -49.25 29.27
CA THR A 301 -10.32 -50.13 30.43
C THR A 301 -9.57 -49.44 31.55
N THR A 302 -10.25 -49.29 32.65
CA THR A 302 -9.87 -48.64 33.90
C THR A 302 -8.68 -49.33 34.57
N LYS A 303 -7.68 -48.56 35.03
CA LYS A 303 -7.02 -48.79 36.32
C LYS A 303 -6.39 -47.53 36.90
N VAL A 304 -6.84 -47.20 38.06
CA VAL A 304 -6.37 -46.16 38.99
C VAL A 304 -4.95 -46.44 39.46
N THR A 305 -4.07 -45.47 39.39
CA THR A 305 -3.02 -45.30 40.44
C THR A 305 -2.57 -43.83 40.47
N THR A 306 -2.66 -43.28 41.65
CA THR A 306 -2.27 -41.93 42.09
C THR A 306 -0.80 -41.59 41.85
N GLY A 307 -0.55 -40.42 41.34
CA GLY A 307 0.79 -39.80 41.33
C GLY A 307 0.69 -38.34 40.83
N THR A 308 0.74 -37.40 41.78
CA THR A 308 0.72 -35.97 41.54
C THR A 308 2.03 -35.54 40.90
N VAL A 309 2.01 -35.04 39.68
CA VAL A 309 3.09 -34.26 39.08
C VAL A 309 2.48 -32.98 38.51
N THR A 310 2.73 -31.87 39.22
CA THR A 310 2.47 -30.52 38.74
C THR A 310 3.48 -30.19 37.66
N GLY A 311 3.07 -30.37 36.39
CA GLY A 311 3.74 -29.85 35.24
C GLY A 311 2.84 -28.77 34.61
N THR A 312 3.24 -27.53 34.70
CA THR A 312 2.64 -26.41 34.00
C THR A 312 2.87 -26.63 32.50
N GLN A 313 1.91 -27.21 31.80
CA GLN A 313 1.87 -27.17 30.33
C GLN A 313 1.42 -25.77 29.93
N THR A 314 2.34 -24.96 29.45
CA THR A 314 2.02 -23.83 28.58
C THR A 314 1.48 -24.43 27.29
N THR A 315 0.17 -24.42 27.12
CA THR A 315 -0.48 -24.62 25.83
C THR A 315 -0.19 -23.36 25.02
N GLU A 316 0.79 -23.43 24.12
CA GLU A 316 0.88 -22.47 23.03
C GLU A 316 -0.40 -22.62 22.18
N GLU A 317 -1.16 -21.55 22.06
CA GLU A 317 -2.25 -21.48 21.10
C GLU A 317 -1.68 -21.70 19.69
N PRO A 318 -2.34 -22.47 18.82
CA PRO A 318 -1.88 -22.67 17.46
C PRO A 318 -1.80 -21.31 16.76
N LYS A 319 -0.59 -20.94 16.35
CA LYS A 319 -0.34 -19.73 15.57
C LYS A 319 -1.23 -19.80 14.32
N PRO A 320 -2.02 -18.77 14.00
CA PRO A 320 -2.86 -18.80 12.80
C PRO A 320 -1.96 -19.05 11.57
N ALA A 321 -2.41 -19.95 10.69
CA ALA A 321 -1.69 -20.22 9.44
C ALA A 321 -1.56 -18.90 8.66
N VAL A 322 -0.32 -18.51 8.36
CA VAL A 322 -0.06 -17.34 7.52
C VAL A 322 -0.47 -17.73 6.10
N THR A 323 -1.51 -17.09 5.58
CA THR A 323 -1.91 -17.21 4.18
C THR A 323 -1.04 -16.28 3.35
N LEU A 324 -0.29 -16.83 2.40
CA LEU A 324 0.51 -16.04 1.46
C LEU A 324 -0.41 -15.52 0.33
N ASP A 325 -0.42 -14.21 0.15
CA ASP A 325 -1.02 -13.58 -1.03
C ASP A 325 0.07 -13.41 -2.10
N LEU A 326 -0.15 -13.99 -3.27
CA LEU A 326 0.83 -13.95 -4.36
C LEU A 326 1.00 -12.54 -4.94
N GLN A 327 -0.04 -11.71 -4.95
CA GLN A 327 0.06 -10.32 -5.44
C GLN A 327 0.88 -9.46 -4.48
N ASP A 328 0.67 -9.64 -3.17
CA ASP A 328 1.48 -8.97 -2.14
C ASP A 328 2.94 -9.43 -2.20
N LEU A 329 3.18 -10.74 -2.43
CA LEU A 329 4.51 -11.29 -2.64
C LEU A 329 5.20 -10.65 -3.86
N GLU A 330 4.55 -10.62 -5.02
CA GLU A 330 5.08 -10.02 -6.25
C GLU A 330 5.43 -8.53 -6.04
N LYS A 331 4.53 -7.78 -5.40
CA LYS A 331 4.78 -6.38 -5.05
C LYS A 331 6.00 -6.23 -4.12
N LYS A 332 6.09 -7.05 -3.07
CA LYS A 332 7.18 -6.97 -2.10
C LYS A 332 8.53 -7.40 -2.69
N MET A 333 8.53 -8.43 -3.53
CA MET A 333 9.72 -8.82 -4.29
C MET A 333 10.23 -7.70 -5.20
N SER A 334 9.35 -6.87 -5.75
CA SER A 334 9.74 -5.72 -6.60
C SER A 334 10.56 -4.66 -5.86
N TYR A 335 10.54 -4.62 -4.51
CA TYR A 335 11.44 -3.77 -3.73
C TYR A 335 12.82 -4.39 -3.47
N LEU A 336 13.06 -5.64 -3.84
CA LEU A 336 14.31 -6.38 -3.62
C LEU A 336 15.04 -6.60 -4.95
N PRO A 337 15.74 -5.59 -5.48
CA PRO A 337 16.32 -5.63 -6.83
C PRO A 337 17.43 -6.67 -6.97
N ASP A 338 18.07 -7.06 -5.87
CA ASP A 338 19.16 -8.04 -5.84
C ASP A 338 18.66 -9.47 -5.55
N ALA A 339 17.36 -9.67 -5.39
CA ALA A 339 16.79 -10.98 -5.10
C ALA A 339 16.86 -11.91 -6.32
N GLU A 340 17.63 -12.98 -6.19
CA GLU A 340 17.81 -14.00 -7.22
C GLU A 340 16.78 -15.13 -7.09
N GLN A 341 16.25 -15.36 -5.89
CA GLN A 341 15.35 -16.47 -5.60
C GLN A 341 14.40 -16.19 -4.45
N VAL A 342 13.15 -16.71 -4.56
CA VAL A 342 12.23 -16.89 -3.43
C VAL A 342 11.94 -18.37 -3.22
N PHE A 343 12.11 -18.87 -1.98
CA PHE A 343 11.77 -20.22 -1.58
C PHE A 343 10.56 -20.22 -0.64
N LEU A 344 9.47 -20.83 -1.10
CA LEU A 344 8.17 -20.83 -0.43
C LEU A 344 7.92 -22.08 0.43
N GLY A 345 8.83 -23.07 0.39
CA GLY A 345 8.66 -24.30 1.14
C GLY A 345 7.34 -25.03 0.82
N LYS A 346 6.67 -25.56 1.84
CA LYS A 346 5.35 -26.18 1.76
C LYS A 346 4.26 -25.16 2.09
N CYS A 347 4.09 -24.16 1.25
CA CYS A 347 3.19 -23.03 1.49
C CYS A 347 1.69 -23.35 1.38
N GLY A 348 1.31 -24.55 0.91
CA GLY A 348 -0.09 -24.97 0.79
C GLY A 348 -0.89 -24.35 -0.35
N LEU A 349 -0.25 -23.55 -1.19
CA LEU A 349 -0.86 -23.00 -2.39
C LEU A 349 -0.92 -24.04 -3.51
N ASP A 350 -1.77 -23.79 -4.50
CA ASP A 350 -1.90 -24.65 -5.67
C ASP A 350 -0.63 -24.64 -6.53
N ASN A 351 -0.19 -25.82 -6.97
CA ASN A 351 1.03 -25.95 -7.75
C ASN A 351 0.94 -25.28 -9.13
N GLU A 352 -0.25 -25.21 -9.73
CA GLU A 352 -0.46 -24.53 -11.01
C GLU A 352 -0.36 -23.00 -10.85
N GLU A 353 -0.88 -22.46 -9.74
CA GLU A 353 -0.75 -21.03 -9.42
C GLU A 353 0.73 -20.66 -9.21
N LEU A 354 1.49 -21.52 -8.49
CA LEU A 354 2.92 -21.33 -8.27
C LEU A 354 3.73 -21.48 -9.56
N ALA A 355 3.37 -22.42 -10.42
CA ALA A 355 3.99 -22.56 -11.74
C ALA A 355 3.71 -21.34 -12.64
N ALA A 356 2.49 -20.80 -12.58
CA ALA A 356 2.13 -19.57 -13.30
C ALA A 356 2.90 -18.35 -12.76
N LEU A 357 3.10 -18.25 -11.44
CA LEU A 357 3.96 -17.23 -10.84
C LEU A 357 5.41 -17.37 -11.33
N ARG A 358 5.95 -18.59 -11.30
CA ARG A 358 7.32 -18.86 -11.81
C ARG A 358 7.50 -18.39 -13.25
N GLU A 359 6.52 -18.67 -14.14
CA GLU A 359 6.58 -18.22 -15.53
C GLU A 359 6.54 -16.69 -15.67
N ARG A 360 5.72 -16.01 -14.88
CA ARG A 360 5.65 -14.53 -14.91
C ARG A 360 6.94 -13.88 -14.45
N GLU A 361 7.56 -14.46 -13.42
CA GLU A 361 8.72 -13.88 -12.76
C GLU A 361 10.06 -14.45 -13.25
N ARG A 362 10.06 -15.34 -14.25
CA ARG A 362 11.23 -16.09 -14.75
C ARG A 362 12.46 -15.22 -15.06
N GLU A 363 12.23 -14.00 -15.55
CA GLU A 363 13.31 -13.05 -15.89
C GLU A 363 13.74 -12.18 -14.70
N ASN A 364 12.97 -12.15 -13.61
CA ASN A 364 13.20 -11.30 -12.45
C ASN A 364 13.88 -12.07 -11.32
N TYR A 365 13.29 -13.19 -10.91
CA TYR A 365 13.82 -14.06 -9.86
C TYR A 365 13.26 -15.48 -9.98
N LYS A 366 13.97 -16.43 -9.39
CA LYS A 366 13.57 -17.83 -9.37
C LYS A 366 12.53 -18.10 -8.28
N VAL A 367 11.39 -18.68 -8.64
CA VAL A 367 10.35 -19.12 -7.71
C VAL A 367 10.51 -20.61 -7.44
N VAL A 368 10.79 -20.97 -6.19
CA VAL A 368 11.03 -22.34 -5.74
C VAL A 368 10.02 -22.70 -4.64
N TRP A 369 9.44 -23.88 -4.73
CA TRP A 369 8.59 -24.43 -3.69
C TRP A 369 8.83 -25.92 -3.48
N THR A 370 8.16 -26.51 -2.51
CA THR A 370 8.26 -27.94 -2.23
C THR A 370 6.96 -28.63 -2.65
N VAL A 371 7.06 -29.53 -3.63
CA VAL A 371 5.93 -30.35 -4.07
C VAL A 371 5.79 -31.59 -3.19
N GLN A 372 4.55 -31.98 -2.90
CA GLN A 372 4.23 -33.20 -2.22
C GLN A 372 4.19 -34.35 -3.23
N LEU A 373 4.89 -35.45 -2.92
CA LEU A 373 4.98 -36.66 -3.73
C LEU A 373 4.39 -37.83 -2.93
N GLY A 374 3.13 -38.14 -3.18
CA GLY A 374 2.37 -39.09 -2.37
C GLY A 374 2.30 -38.67 -0.90
N LYS A 375 2.32 -39.66 0.01
CA LYS A 375 2.16 -39.39 1.45
C LYS A 375 3.46 -39.14 2.21
N LYS A 376 4.59 -39.56 1.66
CA LYS A 376 5.85 -39.66 2.40
C LYS A 376 6.99 -38.84 1.85
N LEU A 377 6.95 -38.50 0.57
CA LEU A 377 8.06 -37.83 -0.11
C LEU A 377 7.70 -36.41 -0.49
N THR A 378 8.72 -35.61 -0.63
CA THR A 378 8.64 -34.28 -1.17
C THR A 378 9.86 -34.02 -2.05
N ALA A 379 9.74 -33.09 -2.98
CA ALA A 379 10.88 -32.57 -3.73
C ALA A 379 10.79 -31.05 -3.79
N ARG A 380 11.94 -30.39 -3.77
CA ARG A 380 12.01 -28.98 -4.17
C ARG A 380 11.89 -28.90 -5.69
N THR A 381 11.25 -27.88 -6.21
CA THR A 381 11.08 -27.71 -7.66
C THR A 381 12.38 -27.42 -8.41
N ASP A 382 13.42 -26.98 -7.70
CA ASP A 382 14.78 -26.78 -8.18
C ASP A 382 15.71 -27.99 -7.95
N ALA A 383 15.15 -29.14 -7.54
CA ALA A 383 15.94 -30.34 -7.35
C ALA A 383 16.50 -30.84 -8.70
N THR A 384 17.76 -31.25 -8.73
CA THR A 384 18.41 -31.79 -9.90
C THR A 384 18.41 -33.30 -9.95
N THR A 385 18.10 -33.98 -8.83
CA THR A 385 18.08 -35.44 -8.76
C THR A 385 16.90 -35.92 -7.89
N PHE A 386 16.33 -37.07 -8.29
CA PHE A 386 15.26 -37.71 -7.53
C PHE A 386 15.37 -39.22 -7.55
N MET A 387 15.24 -39.85 -6.37
CA MET A 387 15.25 -41.32 -6.23
C MET A 387 14.46 -41.75 -4.97
N PRO A 388 13.25 -42.29 -5.09
CA PRO A 388 12.43 -42.68 -3.92
C PRO A 388 13.06 -43.81 -3.09
N VAL A 389 13.81 -44.72 -3.68
CA VAL A 389 14.48 -45.84 -2.96
C VAL A 389 15.50 -45.34 -1.95
N ARG A 390 16.13 -44.19 -2.20
CA ARG A 390 17.07 -43.56 -1.25
C ARG A 390 16.42 -43.27 0.09
N GLU A 391 15.17 -42.89 0.04
CA GLU A 391 14.35 -42.57 1.23
C GLU A 391 13.63 -43.81 1.82
N HIS A 392 14.04 -45.03 1.39
CA HIS A 392 13.43 -46.31 1.80
C HIS A 392 11.93 -46.44 1.41
N VAL A 393 11.52 -45.81 0.33
CA VAL A 393 10.17 -45.94 -0.26
C VAL A 393 10.25 -46.91 -1.44
N TYR A 394 9.56 -48.03 -1.33
CA TYR A 394 9.61 -49.12 -2.35
C TYR A 394 8.36 -49.12 -3.23
N TYR A 395 7.37 -48.28 -2.97
CA TYR A 395 6.18 -48.11 -3.78
C TYR A 395 6.00 -46.62 -4.05
N PHE A 396 6.12 -46.28 -5.33
CA PHE A 396 5.97 -44.90 -5.82
C PHE A 396 5.15 -45.01 -7.10
N LEU A 397 3.87 -44.71 -7.03
CA LEU A 397 2.90 -44.91 -8.10
C LEU A 397 2.71 -43.62 -8.92
N ASP A 398 1.91 -43.73 -9.98
CA ASP A 398 1.65 -42.63 -10.91
C ASP A 398 1.15 -41.35 -10.20
N ASP A 399 0.21 -41.47 -9.23
CA ASP A 399 -0.30 -40.33 -8.45
C ASP A 399 0.78 -39.71 -7.56
N ASP A 400 1.74 -40.53 -7.07
CA ASP A 400 2.86 -40.03 -6.27
C ASP A 400 3.85 -39.26 -7.13
N ALA A 401 4.07 -39.70 -8.36
CA ALA A 401 5.02 -39.12 -9.30
C ALA A 401 4.50 -37.83 -9.98
N TYR A 402 3.19 -37.61 -10.01
CA TYR A 402 2.55 -36.59 -10.83
C TYR A 402 3.12 -35.19 -10.62
N ASN A 403 3.38 -34.79 -9.38
CA ASN A 403 3.91 -33.46 -9.05
C ASN A 403 5.42 -33.29 -9.37
N LEU A 404 6.14 -34.34 -9.73
CA LEU A 404 7.52 -34.19 -10.23
C LEU A 404 7.59 -33.34 -11.50
N ARG A 405 6.50 -33.19 -12.25
CA ARG A 405 6.42 -32.34 -13.45
C ARG A 405 6.78 -30.87 -13.22
N TYR A 406 6.72 -30.40 -11.96
CA TYR A 406 7.12 -29.03 -11.60
C TYR A 406 8.63 -28.87 -11.35
N CYS A 407 9.40 -29.99 -11.34
CA CYS A 407 10.85 -29.99 -11.11
C CYS A 407 11.60 -29.83 -12.44
N GLU A 408 11.60 -28.62 -13.00
CA GLU A 408 12.14 -28.34 -14.33
C GLU A 408 13.66 -28.58 -14.44
N GLU A 409 14.40 -28.42 -13.33
CA GLU A 409 15.85 -28.52 -13.25
C GLU A 409 16.36 -29.97 -13.09
N MET A 410 15.45 -30.93 -13.14
CA MET A 410 15.78 -32.32 -12.94
C MET A 410 16.73 -32.83 -14.02
N LEU A 411 17.90 -33.35 -13.61
CA LEU A 411 18.93 -33.94 -14.47
C LEU A 411 18.94 -35.46 -14.39
N CYS A 412 18.58 -36.01 -13.22
CA CYS A 412 18.65 -37.46 -13.00
C CYS A 412 17.45 -37.95 -12.19
N VAL A 413 16.71 -38.92 -12.73
CA VAL A 413 15.57 -39.56 -12.07
C VAL A 413 15.74 -41.09 -12.09
N ASP A 414 15.75 -41.69 -10.90
CA ASP A 414 15.68 -43.14 -10.75
C ASP A 414 14.35 -43.52 -10.08
N VAL A 415 13.41 -44.00 -10.85
CA VAL A 415 12.12 -44.54 -10.42
C VAL A 415 11.95 -46.01 -10.87
N GLY A 416 13.07 -46.72 -10.97
CA GLY A 416 13.10 -48.16 -11.23
C GLY A 416 12.45 -48.93 -10.11
N HIS A 417 11.80 -50.08 -10.41
CA HIS A 417 11.14 -50.97 -9.47
C HIS A 417 9.94 -50.37 -8.67
N MET A 418 9.33 -49.29 -9.17
CA MET A 418 8.29 -48.58 -8.46
C MET A 418 6.86 -49.01 -8.78
N GLY A 419 6.65 -49.60 -9.94
CA GLY A 419 5.33 -50.01 -10.41
C GLY A 419 4.57 -48.94 -11.18
N LEU A 420 5.28 -47.98 -11.73
CA LEU A 420 4.71 -46.93 -12.59
C LEU A 420 4.10 -47.52 -13.87
N THR A 421 2.95 -46.96 -14.25
CA THR A 421 2.26 -47.22 -15.50
C THR A 421 2.24 -46.01 -16.43
N ASN A 422 2.49 -44.80 -15.87
CA ASN A 422 2.52 -43.53 -16.54
C ASN A 422 3.78 -42.75 -16.14
N ILE A 423 4.35 -42.01 -17.08
CA ILE A 423 5.52 -41.15 -16.89
C ILE A 423 5.31 -39.73 -17.46
N ASP A 424 4.06 -39.24 -17.49
CA ASP A 424 3.75 -37.90 -18.03
C ASP A 424 4.53 -36.78 -17.35
N PHE A 425 4.91 -36.98 -16.08
CA PHE A 425 5.72 -36.02 -15.32
C PHE A 425 7.08 -35.71 -15.99
N VAL A 426 7.60 -36.64 -16.78
CA VAL A 426 8.89 -36.47 -17.48
C VAL A 426 8.83 -35.32 -18.49
N SER A 427 7.67 -35.03 -19.06
CA SER A 427 7.48 -33.94 -20.01
C SER A 427 7.76 -32.54 -19.40
N GLY A 428 7.70 -32.40 -18.06
CA GLY A 428 8.09 -31.21 -17.34
C GLY A 428 9.58 -31.06 -17.02
N MET A 429 10.45 -31.96 -17.59
CA MET A 429 11.86 -32.03 -17.27
C MET A 429 12.73 -31.82 -18.53
N PRO A 430 12.82 -30.63 -19.09
CA PRO A 430 13.52 -30.39 -20.37
C PRO A 430 15.03 -30.72 -20.34
N HIS A 431 15.64 -30.65 -19.16
CA HIS A 431 17.08 -30.86 -18.94
C HIS A 431 17.44 -32.29 -18.48
N LEU A 432 16.46 -33.21 -18.48
CA LEU A 432 16.68 -34.57 -18.00
C LEU A 432 17.75 -35.30 -18.85
N GLN A 433 18.82 -35.77 -18.18
CA GLN A 433 19.96 -36.47 -18.80
C GLN A 433 19.99 -37.96 -18.49
N PHE A 434 19.52 -38.36 -17.30
CA PHE A 434 19.55 -39.74 -16.82
C PHE A 434 18.17 -40.15 -16.34
N LEU A 435 17.63 -41.22 -16.90
CA LEU A 435 16.32 -41.74 -16.55
C LEU A 435 16.36 -43.26 -16.38
N ILE A 436 16.03 -43.73 -15.18
CA ILE A 436 15.94 -45.14 -14.84
C ILE A 436 14.46 -45.49 -14.61
N LEU A 437 13.92 -46.32 -15.52
CA LEU A 437 12.56 -46.84 -15.51
C LEU A 437 12.52 -48.36 -15.42
N ALA A 438 13.66 -48.98 -15.18
CA ALA A 438 13.79 -50.44 -15.15
C ALA A 438 12.78 -51.09 -14.18
N HIS A 439 12.27 -52.27 -14.55
CA HIS A 439 11.32 -53.07 -13.74
C HIS A 439 9.98 -52.41 -13.45
N ASN A 440 9.52 -51.45 -14.25
CA ASN A 440 8.14 -50.95 -14.26
C ASN A 440 7.31 -51.79 -15.25
N GLY A 441 7.01 -53.05 -14.88
CA GLY A 441 6.45 -54.06 -15.75
C GLY A 441 5.07 -53.79 -16.35
N GLN A 442 4.43 -52.67 -15.97
CA GLN A 442 3.15 -52.23 -16.53
C GLN A 442 3.30 -50.96 -17.39
N LEU A 443 4.46 -50.34 -17.42
CA LEU A 443 4.75 -49.15 -18.25
C LEU A 443 4.71 -49.51 -19.73
N GLN A 444 3.78 -48.92 -20.49
CA GLN A 444 3.56 -49.20 -21.90
C GLN A 444 3.91 -48.02 -22.82
N ASP A 445 3.60 -46.80 -22.38
CA ASP A 445 3.77 -45.57 -23.13
C ASP A 445 4.98 -44.80 -22.61
N ILE A 446 5.91 -44.49 -23.51
CA ILE A 446 7.09 -43.66 -23.26
C ILE A 446 7.09 -42.39 -24.12
N SER A 447 5.94 -42.01 -24.69
CA SER A 447 5.83 -40.81 -25.52
C SER A 447 6.29 -39.53 -24.81
N PRO A 448 6.14 -39.35 -23.48
CA PRO A 448 6.65 -38.18 -22.76
C PRO A 448 8.17 -38.00 -22.87
N ILE A 449 8.94 -39.09 -23.05
CA ILE A 449 10.42 -39.02 -23.23
C ILE A 449 10.82 -38.21 -24.47
N SER A 450 9.95 -38.13 -25.49
CA SER A 450 10.24 -37.36 -26.70
C SER A 450 10.53 -35.87 -26.45
N SER A 451 10.14 -35.32 -25.29
CA SER A 451 10.45 -33.95 -24.82
C SER A 451 11.89 -33.82 -24.30
N CYS A 452 12.52 -34.92 -23.84
CA CYS A 452 13.82 -34.90 -23.16
C CYS A 452 14.98 -34.90 -24.18
N LYS A 453 15.28 -33.75 -24.76
CA LYS A 453 16.29 -33.60 -25.80
C LYS A 453 17.76 -33.78 -25.32
N GLU A 454 17.96 -33.60 -24.01
CA GLU A 454 19.26 -33.74 -23.35
C GLU A 454 19.49 -35.16 -22.77
N LEU A 455 18.56 -36.09 -22.96
CA LEU A 455 18.63 -37.43 -22.40
C LEU A 455 19.85 -38.20 -23.00
N ILE A 456 20.76 -38.65 -22.12
CA ILE A 456 22.00 -39.32 -22.43
C ILE A 456 21.93 -40.80 -22.11
N PHE A 457 21.26 -41.17 -21.04
CA PHE A 457 21.23 -42.50 -20.46
C PHE A 457 19.79 -42.91 -20.11
N LEU A 458 19.35 -44.08 -20.57
CA LEU A 458 18.01 -44.59 -20.34
C LEU A 458 18.03 -46.09 -20.03
N GLU A 459 17.41 -46.48 -18.88
CA GLU A 459 17.11 -47.87 -18.54
C GLU A 459 15.61 -48.15 -18.65
N LEU A 460 15.22 -49.04 -19.57
CA LEU A 460 13.87 -49.57 -19.78
C LEU A 460 13.78 -51.07 -19.56
N ASP A 461 14.80 -51.66 -18.92
CA ASP A 461 14.86 -53.09 -18.68
C ASP A 461 13.59 -53.58 -17.96
N TRP A 462 13.01 -54.70 -18.43
CA TRP A 462 11.81 -55.32 -17.90
C TRP A 462 10.61 -54.36 -17.78
N SER A 463 10.26 -53.70 -18.87
CA SER A 463 9.03 -52.88 -19.00
C SER A 463 8.07 -53.49 -20.03
N ALA A 464 6.83 -53.01 -20.08
CA ALA A 464 5.81 -53.40 -21.05
C ALA A 464 5.71 -52.44 -22.26
N VAL A 465 6.74 -51.64 -22.50
CA VAL A 465 6.79 -50.67 -23.59
C VAL A 465 6.47 -51.35 -24.93
N LYS A 466 5.62 -50.72 -25.74
CA LYS A 466 5.13 -51.22 -27.02
C LYS A 466 5.74 -50.57 -28.24
N ASP A 467 6.32 -49.41 -28.10
CA ASP A 467 6.88 -48.62 -29.18
C ASP A 467 8.12 -47.83 -28.74
N PHE A 468 9.21 -47.92 -29.48
CA PHE A 468 10.43 -47.15 -29.28
C PHE A 468 10.52 -45.89 -30.14
N SER A 469 9.51 -45.60 -30.98
CA SER A 469 9.49 -44.42 -31.84
C SER A 469 9.72 -43.09 -31.08
N PRO A 470 9.23 -42.89 -29.82
CA PRO A 470 9.51 -41.68 -29.05
C PRO A 470 10.99 -41.39 -28.82
N LEU A 471 11.85 -42.44 -28.83
CA LEU A 471 13.30 -42.32 -28.60
C LEU A 471 14.04 -41.73 -29.79
N VAL A 472 13.47 -41.85 -31.02
CA VAL A 472 14.11 -41.34 -32.25
C VAL A 472 14.36 -39.83 -32.18
N GLY A 473 13.59 -39.10 -31.41
CA GLY A 473 13.77 -37.66 -31.17
C GLY A 473 14.82 -37.29 -30.12
N CYS A 474 15.33 -38.27 -29.35
CA CYS A 474 16.33 -38.08 -28.30
C CYS A 474 17.74 -38.18 -28.88
N THR A 475 18.17 -37.15 -29.60
CA THR A 475 19.44 -37.18 -30.35
C THR A 475 20.69 -37.16 -29.48
N SER A 476 20.55 -36.88 -28.18
CA SER A 476 21.66 -36.95 -27.21
C SER A 476 21.80 -38.33 -26.54
N LEU A 477 20.85 -39.28 -26.78
CA LEU A 477 20.84 -40.58 -26.12
C LEU A 477 22.01 -41.46 -26.58
N GLU A 478 22.94 -41.70 -25.66
CA GLU A 478 24.15 -42.50 -25.90
C GLU A 478 23.99 -43.95 -25.43
N ASP A 479 23.40 -44.16 -24.27
CA ASP A 479 23.32 -45.46 -23.61
C ASP A 479 21.86 -45.86 -23.39
N LEU A 480 21.44 -46.96 -23.98
CA LEU A 480 20.09 -47.49 -23.90
C LEU A 480 20.09 -48.97 -23.47
N ASN A 481 19.37 -49.27 -22.38
CA ASN A 481 19.10 -50.64 -21.94
C ASN A 481 17.60 -50.96 -22.11
N ILE A 482 17.32 -51.92 -22.99
CA ILE A 482 15.99 -52.45 -23.28
C ILE A 482 15.86 -53.94 -22.95
N GLY A 483 16.68 -54.47 -22.04
CA GLY A 483 16.61 -55.85 -21.61
C GLY A 483 15.19 -56.29 -21.23
N LEU A 484 14.78 -57.50 -21.61
CA LEU A 484 13.46 -58.05 -21.34
C LEU A 484 12.26 -57.17 -21.73
N THR A 485 12.45 -56.24 -22.67
CA THR A 485 11.43 -55.36 -23.25
C THR A 485 11.34 -55.66 -24.75
N TYR A 486 10.16 -55.92 -25.27
CA TYR A 486 9.98 -56.67 -26.52
C TYR A 486 9.23 -55.95 -27.66
N PRO A 487 9.11 -54.66 -27.81
CA PRO A 487 8.54 -54.04 -29.00
C PRO A 487 9.48 -54.23 -30.22
N SER A 488 9.03 -53.84 -31.42
CA SER A 488 9.89 -53.79 -32.61
C SER A 488 11.11 -52.91 -32.36
N VAL A 489 12.28 -53.39 -32.85
CA VAL A 489 13.53 -52.61 -32.78
C VAL A 489 13.75 -51.72 -34.01
N GLU A 490 12.83 -51.73 -34.99
CA GLU A 490 12.92 -50.92 -36.21
C GLU A 490 13.10 -49.42 -35.95
N PRO A 491 12.40 -48.79 -35.00
CA PRO A 491 12.64 -47.38 -34.68
C PRO A 491 14.09 -47.09 -34.27
N LEU A 492 14.74 -48.02 -33.54
CA LEU A 492 16.10 -47.85 -33.06
C LEU A 492 17.12 -47.82 -34.21
N MET A 493 16.82 -48.41 -35.39
CA MET A 493 17.68 -48.36 -36.59
C MET A 493 17.86 -46.92 -37.12
N GLN A 494 17.05 -45.96 -36.67
CA GLN A 494 17.11 -44.56 -37.02
C GLN A 494 17.94 -43.71 -36.02
N MET A 495 18.67 -44.36 -35.09
CA MET A 495 19.41 -43.69 -34.03
C MET A 495 20.94 -43.90 -34.18
N PRO A 496 21.59 -43.40 -35.24
CA PRO A 496 23.03 -43.63 -35.50
C PRO A 496 23.95 -42.97 -34.45
N TRP A 497 23.44 -42.10 -33.62
CA TRP A 497 24.15 -41.46 -32.50
C TRP A 497 24.25 -42.34 -31.25
N LEU A 498 23.47 -43.46 -31.17
CA LEU A 498 23.49 -44.38 -30.05
C LEU A 498 24.85 -45.09 -29.95
N LYS A 499 25.51 -45.01 -28.79
CA LYS A 499 26.82 -45.62 -28.57
C LYS A 499 26.74 -47.04 -28.03
N ASN A 500 25.81 -47.26 -27.09
CA ASN A 500 25.67 -48.54 -26.40
C ASN A 500 24.19 -48.96 -26.34
N LEU A 501 23.89 -50.19 -26.75
CA LEU A 501 22.57 -50.81 -26.68
C LEU A 501 22.65 -52.16 -25.99
N TRP A 502 21.97 -52.32 -24.85
CA TRP A 502 21.78 -53.59 -24.15
C TRP A 502 20.39 -54.14 -24.43
N MET A 503 20.32 -55.39 -24.90
CA MET A 503 19.04 -56.05 -25.22
C MET A 503 19.09 -57.54 -24.92
N VAL A 504 17.94 -58.19 -24.86
CA VAL A 504 17.86 -59.65 -24.86
C VAL A 504 18.10 -60.15 -26.29
N GLU A 505 18.78 -61.31 -26.41
CA GLU A 505 18.96 -61.98 -27.71
C GLU A 505 17.60 -62.33 -28.31
N ARG A 506 17.26 -61.73 -29.44
CA ARG A 506 16.01 -61.92 -30.17
C ARG A 506 16.19 -61.58 -31.66
N GLY A 507 15.14 -61.89 -32.46
CA GLY A 507 15.15 -61.46 -33.88
C GLY A 507 15.36 -59.97 -34.04
N GLY A 508 16.09 -59.53 -35.08
CA GLY A 508 16.39 -58.12 -35.37
C GLY A 508 17.79 -57.66 -34.98
N GLY A 509 18.54 -58.39 -34.16
CA GLY A 509 19.91 -58.00 -33.77
C GLY A 509 20.89 -57.86 -34.98
N TYR A 510 20.75 -58.69 -35.98
CA TYR A 510 21.55 -58.58 -37.23
C TYR A 510 21.18 -57.30 -38.01
N GLN A 511 19.91 -57.01 -38.18
CA GLN A 511 19.43 -55.77 -38.84
C GLN A 511 19.90 -54.53 -38.09
N LEU A 512 19.83 -54.53 -36.78
CA LEU A 512 20.34 -53.43 -35.92
C LEU A 512 21.84 -53.26 -36.15
N SER A 513 22.65 -54.32 -36.14
CA SER A 513 24.11 -54.21 -36.33
C SER A 513 24.48 -53.69 -37.69
N GLN A 514 23.65 -53.91 -38.72
CA GLN A 514 23.85 -53.35 -40.08
C GLN A 514 23.42 -51.86 -40.11
N ALA A 515 22.34 -51.47 -39.43
CA ALA A 515 21.84 -50.12 -39.41
C ALA A 515 22.66 -49.19 -38.48
N LEU A 516 23.29 -49.77 -37.46
CA LEU A 516 24.01 -49.04 -36.40
C LEU A 516 25.45 -49.62 -36.28
N PRO A 517 26.32 -49.47 -37.31
CA PRO A 517 27.62 -50.09 -37.32
C PRO A 517 28.57 -49.59 -36.22
N ASP A 518 28.38 -48.36 -35.73
CA ASP A 518 29.23 -47.75 -34.72
C ASP A 518 28.67 -47.96 -33.28
N THR A 519 27.48 -48.58 -33.13
CA THR A 519 26.84 -48.85 -31.85
C THR A 519 27.32 -50.18 -31.27
N LYS A 520 27.82 -50.19 -30.05
CA LYS A 520 28.08 -51.42 -29.31
C LYS A 520 26.77 -52.07 -28.89
N ILE A 521 26.38 -53.16 -29.56
CA ILE A 521 25.17 -53.92 -29.26
C ILE A 521 25.55 -55.13 -28.43
N VAL A 522 25.01 -55.24 -27.21
CA VAL A 522 25.15 -56.38 -26.30
C VAL A 522 23.80 -57.08 -26.20
N ALA A 523 23.72 -58.24 -26.85
CA ALA A 523 22.54 -59.12 -26.81
C ALA A 523 22.86 -60.37 -25.97
N THR A 524 22.07 -60.62 -24.93
CA THR A 524 22.25 -61.76 -24.03
C THR A 524 20.97 -62.58 -23.95
N ALA A 525 21.09 -63.86 -23.58
CA ALA A 525 19.94 -64.75 -23.42
C ALA A 525 19.08 -64.41 -22.20
N ASN A 526 19.60 -63.66 -21.24
CA ASN A 526 18.95 -63.29 -19.97
C ASN A 526 18.98 -61.76 -19.73
N ALA A 527 18.52 -61.36 -18.56
CA ALA A 527 18.56 -59.98 -18.14
C ALA A 527 19.98 -59.37 -18.27
N THR A 528 20.08 -58.19 -18.75
CA THR A 528 21.30 -57.60 -19.35
C THR A 528 22.06 -56.67 -18.43
N VAL A 529 21.51 -56.26 -17.30
CA VAL A 529 22.10 -55.22 -16.41
C VAL A 529 23.50 -55.63 -15.92
N GLY A 530 23.78 -56.93 -15.74
CA GLY A 530 25.06 -57.42 -15.30
C GLY A 530 26.12 -57.55 -16.40
N ALA A 531 25.77 -57.54 -17.70
CA ALA A 531 26.67 -57.84 -18.80
C ALA A 531 27.59 -56.66 -19.21
N GLY A 532 28.13 -55.97 -18.23
CA GLY A 532 28.99 -54.80 -18.44
C GLY A 532 28.29 -53.46 -18.54
N TRP A 533 26.95 -53.41 -18.44
CA TRP A 533 26.16 -52.16 -18.39
C TRP A 533 26.64 -51.22 -17.28
N ARG A 534 26.87 -51.77 -16.09
CA ARG A 534 27.35 -51.03 -14.92
C ARG A 534 28.83 -50.58 -15.02
N ASN A 535 29.52 -50.90 -16.10
CA ASN A 535 30.88 -50.43 -16.38
C ASN A 535 30.92 -49.23 -17.32
N LEU A 536 29.77 -48.75 -17.80
CA LEU A 536 29.68 -47.59 -18.67
C LEU A 536 30.03 -46.30 -17.91
N PRO A 537 30.71 -45.34 -18.53
CA PRO A 537 31.03 -44.06 -17.89
C PRO A 537 29.80 -43.30 -17.44
N ASN A 538 28.72 -43.32 -18.23
CA ASN A 538 27.47 -42.66 -17.87
C ASN A 538 26.76 -43.32 -16.68
N TYR A 539 26.91 -44.64 -16.48
CA TYR A 539 26.43 -45.31 -15.28
C TYR A 539 27.13 -44.79 -14.03
N TYR A 540 28.43 -44.58 -14.04
CA TYR A 540 29.16 -44.00 -12.91
C TYR A 540 28.72 -42.57 -12.65
N LYS A 541 28.59 -41.73 -13.71
CA LYS A 541 28.11 -40.37 -13.58
C LYS A 541 26.72 -40.30 -12.95
N MET A 542 25.79 -41.17 -13.39
CA MET A 542 24.46 -41.28 -12.79
C MET A 542 24.53 -41.66 -11.30
N ARG A 543 25.36 -42.65 -10.94
CA ARG A 543 25.53 -43.07 -9.52
C ARG A 543 26.10 -41.96 -8.67
N ASP A 544 27.08 -41.20 -9.18
CA ASP A 544 27.65 -40.02 -8.47
C ASP A 544 26.56 -38.96 -8.23
N MET A 545 25.76 -38.65 -9.25
CA MET A 545 24.67 -37.68 -9.14
C MET A 545 23.65 -38.10 -8.08
N LEU A 546 23.32 -39.38 -7.99
CA LEU A 546 22.39 -39.93 -7.00
C LEU A 546 23.04 -40.18 -5.63
N GLY A 547 24.34 -39.99 -5.50
CA GLY A 547 25.10 -40.26 -4.27
C GLY A 547 25.05 -41.75 -3.88
N MET A 548 25.05 -42.64 -4.84
CA MET A 548 24.98 -44.08 -4.65
C MET A 548 26.35 -44.73 -4.77
N GLU A 549 26.60 -45.81 -4.02
CA GLU A 549 27.81 -46.63 -4.19
C GLU A 549 27.82 -47.34 -5.56
N TYR A 550 28.99 -47.54 -6.12
CA TYR A 550 29.14 -48.27 -7.38
C TYR A 550 28.86 -49.77 -7.18
N MET A 551 27.98 -50.33 -7.99
CA MET A 551 27.80 -51.76 -8.09
C MET A 551 28.62 -52.25 -9.25
N LYS A 552 29.65 -53.10 -8.99
CA LYS A 552 30.41 -53.78 -10.06
C LYS A 552 29.50 -54.82 -10.73
N GLY A 553 29.39 -54.75 -12.06
CA GLY A 553 28.64 -55.70 -12.86
C GLY A 553 29.36 -57.01 -13.05
#